data_610bb6e03183f84582afb8e5d111583b
#
_entry.id   610bb6e03183f84582afb8e5d111583b
#
_cell.length_a   1.000
_cell.length_b   1.000
_cell.length_c   1.000
_cell.angle_alpha   90.00
_cell.angle_beta   90.00
_cell.angle_gamma   90.00
#
_symmetry.space_group_name_H-M   'P 1'
#
loop_
_entity.id
_entity.type
_entity.pdbx_description
1 polymer ?
#
loop_
_entity_poly.entity_id
_entity_poly.type
_entity_poly.pdbx_seq_one_letter_code
_entity_poly.pdbx_strand_id
1 'polypeptide(L)'
;MKTSPTKRSFQAALALTLLACSGLSGCSGGQEQGAANADNSKAAVASTHNTKATATPKSSSKAKATGTPTVTGTPTATASPTLIMTPELEASKKRALATPPPPKPELITVNSDDGAIATAKYWVQLYGYIYTTGRTAEYEALCPSESVTCVNPVKHAKENHAAGGWMDPVQRRFTKAFRREDFPNSMVVQVNYEYDAFNQYHEDGTVKHFDSGYRWAAVELRYIDGQWTVVRHKDEPFN
;
A
#
# COMPACT_ATOMS: atom_id res chain seq x y z
N MET A 1 39.85 -1.01 44.71
CA MET A 1 40.57 -0.22 43.67
C MET A 1 39.54 0.22 42.64
N LYS A 2 39.25 1.54 42.64
CA LYS A 2 38.29 2.19 41.70
C LYS A 2 39.10 2.79 40.57
N THR A 3 38.75 2.48 39.33
CA THR A 3 39.24 3.20 38.15
C THR A 3 38.06 3.70 37.35
N SER A 4 37.90 5.03 37.32
CA SER A 4 36.96 5.77 36.48
C SER A 4 37.46 5.87 35.05
N PRO A 5 36.60 5.85 34.02
CA PRO A 5 36.99 6.27 32.68
C PRO A 5 36.67 7.73 32.40
N THR A 6 37.64 8.36 31.80
CA THR A 6 37.82 9.75 31.40
C THR A 6 36.84 10.16 30.27
N LYS A 7 36.13 11.27 30.48
CA LYS A 7 35.35 11.98 29.44
C LYS A 7 36.30 12.67 28.46
N ARG A 8 36.24 12.35 27.19
CA ARG A 8 36.85 13.13 26.11
C ARG A 8 35.80 14.01 25.46
N SER A 9 35.90 15.31 25.69
CA SER A 9 35.18 16.35 24.97
C SER A 9 35.84 16.55 23.60
N PHE A 10 35.07 16.41 22.53
CA PHE A 10 35.47 16.89 21.20
C PHE A 10 34.76 18.22 20.95
N GLN A 11 35.54 19.28 20.98
CA GLN A 11 35.18 20.59 20.41
C GLN A 11 35.48 20.52 18.92
N ALA A 12 34.47 20.70 18.08
CA ALA A 12 34.65 20.92 16.65
C ALA A 12 34.45 22.40 16.35
N ALA A 13 35.49 22.99 15.76
CA ALA A 13 35.57 24.38 15.38
C ALA A 13 34.71 24.71 14.16
N LEU A 14 34.00 25.82 14.28
CA LEU A 14 33.21 26.47 13.25
C LEU A 14 34.15 27.26 12.32
N ALA A 15 34.19 26.91 11.04
CA ALA A 15 34.86 27.77 10.03
C ALA A 15 33.80 28.33 9.10
N LEU A 16 33.53 29.61 9.27
CA LEU A 16 32.68 30.45 8.42
C LEU A 16 33.52 30.88 7.20
N THR A 17 33.09 30.55 5.99
CA THR A 17 33.62 31.13 4.77
C THR A 17 32.49 31.79 3.98
N LEU A 18 32.42 33.11 4.07
CA LEU A 18 31.61 33.98 3.22
C LEU A 18 32.37 34.16 1.88
N LEU A 19 31.71 33.82 0.77
CA LEU A 19 32.14 34.33 -0.55
C LEU A 19 30.91 34.99 -1.20
N ALA A 20 31.04 36.31 -1.25
CA ALA A 20 30.19 37.17 -2.06
C ALA A 20 30.74 37.19 -3.51
N CYS A 21 29.86 37.00 -4.49
CA CYS A 21 30.10 37.42 -5.87
C CYS A 21 28.85 38.06 -6.44
N SER A 22 28.96 39.35 -6.65
CA SER A 22 28.08 40.24 -7.38
C SER A 22 28.39 40.15 -8.88
N GLY A 23 27.38 40.41 -9.75
CA GLY A 23 27.63 40.78 -11.15
C GLY A 23 26.55 40.21 -12.07
N LEU A 24 25.73 41.05 -12.46
CA LEU A 24 25.50 41.91 -13.61
C LEU A 24 24.53 41.29 -14.66
N SER A 25 23.39 41.91 -14.73
CA SER A 25 22.65 42.49 -15.88
C SER A 25 22.85 41.89 -17.28
N GLY A 26 21.72 41.57 -17.91
CA GLY A 26 21.62 41.44 -19.36
C GLY A 26 20.15 41.39 -19.76
N CYS A 27 19.56 42.56 -20.13
CA CYS A 27 18.31 42.71 -20.85
C CYS A 27 18.50 42.40 -22.33
N SER A 28 17.51 41.82 -22.98
CA SER A 28 17.01 42.11 -24.35
C SER A 28 16.06 40.97 -24.73
N GLY A 29 14.76 41.10 -24.98
CA GLY A 29 14.13 41.95 -25.94
C GLY A 29 13.76 41.09 -27.17
N GLY A 30 12.48 40.81 -27.39
CA GLY A 30 12.03 40.08 -28.56
C GLY A 30 10.55 39.69 -28.43
N GLN A 31 9.72 40.63 -28.83
CA GLN A 31 8.28 40.54 -29.00
C GLN A 31 8.00 40.23 -30.48
N GLU A 32 7.05 39.29 -30.77
CA GLU A 32 6.17 39.26 -31.95
C GLU A 32 5.21 38.10 -31.73
N GLN A 33 3.98 38.29 -31.54
CA GLN A 33 2.77 38.62 -32.25
C GLN A 33 2.51 37.79 -33.54
N GLY A 34 1.37 37.11 -33.54
CA GLY A 34 0.69 36.45 -34.65
C GLY A 34 -0.34 35.48 -34.13
N ALA A 35 -1.51 35.81 -33.82
CA ALA A 35 -2.77 36.13 -34.49
C ALA A 35 -3.38 34.92 -35.26
N ALA A 36 -4.50 34.44 -34.70
CA ALA A 36 -5.81 34.09 -35.27
C ALA A 36 -5.94 33.05 -36.40
N ASN A 37 -6.78 32.02 -36.11
CA ASN A 37 -8.12 31.76 -36.70
C ASN A 37 -8.60 30.40 -36.14
N ALA A 38 -9.69 30.30 -35.41
CA ALA A 38 -11.10 30.25 -35.83
C ALA A 38 -11.37 29.30 -37.01
N ASP A 39 -11.99 28.15 -36.78
CA ASP A 39 -13.39 27.94 -37.09
C ASP A 39 -13.81 26.47 -36.93
N ASN A 40 -14.86 26.25 -36.17
CA ASN A 40 -16.10 25.58 -36.55
C ASN A 40 -16.05 24.09 -36.95
N SER A 41 -16.66 23.22 -36.15
CA SER A 41 -17.86 22.50 -36.57
C SER A 41 -18.44 21.61 -35.50
N LYS A 42 -19.53 21.99 -35.05
CA LYS A 42 -20.70 21.44 -34.45
C LYS A 42 -21.15 20.13 -35.14
N ALA A 43 -21.31 19.06 -34.40
CA ALA A 43 -22.30 18.04 -34.73
C ALA A 43 -22.81 17.37 -33.44
N ALA A 44 -23.96 17.83 -33.01
CA ALA A 44 -24.85 17.15 -32.09
C ALA A 44 -25.62 16.07 -32.86
N VAL A 45 -25.68 14.87 -32.31
CA VAL A 45 -26.75 13.94 -32.68
C VAL A 45 -27.33 13.40 -31.35
N ALA A 46 -28.48 13.94 -31.06
CA ALA A 46 -29.45 13.37 -30.13
C ALA A 46 -30.11 12.16 -30.78
N SER A 47 -30.29 11.08 -30.08
CA SER A 47 -31.31 10.12 -30.39
C SER A 47 -31.99 9.64 -29.14
N THR A 48 -33.25 9.92 -29.13
CA THR A 48 -34.33 9.75 -28.19
C THR A 48 -34.84 8.32 -28.14
N HIS A 49 -35.34 7.99 -26.94
CA HIS A 49 -36.51 7.13 -26.61
C HIS A 49 -36.51 5.62 -26.96
N ASN A 50 -36.70 4.77 -26.00
CA ASN A 50 -38.03 4.16 -25.85
C ASN A 50 -38.25 3.54 -24.45
N THR A 51 -39.25 4.09 -23.80
CA THR A 51 -40.01 3.53 -22.69
C THR A 51 -40.89 2.39 -23.20
N LYS A 52 -40.90 1.26 -22.49
CA LYS A 52 -42.13 0.42 -22.42
C LYS A 52 -42.20 -0.37 -21.13
N ALA A 53 -43.08 0.06 -20.29
CA ALA A 53 -43.65 -0.69 -19.17
C ALA A 53 -44.62 -1.74 -19.74
N THR A 54 -44.68 -2.93 -19.14
CA THR A 54 -45.94 -3.72 -19.09
C THR A 54 -45.81 -4.83 -18.05
N ALA A 55 -46.56 -4.65 -16.99
CA ALA A 55 -47.55 -5.54 -16.36
C ALA A 55 -47.09 -6.87 -15.73
N THR A 56 -47.35 -6.94 -14.46
CA THR A 56 -47.64 -8.08 -13.58
C THR A 56 -48.76 -8.96 -14.09
N PRO A 57 -48.75 -10.24 -13.74
CA PRO A 57 -49.97 -10.83 -13.22
C PRO A 57 -49.83 -11.41 -11.81
N LYS A 58 -50.75 -11.02 -10.99
CA LYS A 58 -51.17 -11.60 -9.74
C LYS A 58 -51.81 -12.97 -10.05
N SER A 59 -51.42 -14.03 -9.37
CA SER A 59 -52.28 -15.22 -9.23
C SER A 59 -52.24 -15.72 -7.80
N SER A 60 -53.37 -15.62 -7.18
CA SER A 60 -53.73 -16.24 -5.90
C SER A 60 -54.02 -17.71 -6.13
N SER A 61 -53.48 -18.61 -5.31
CA SER A 61 -54.18 -19.86 -4.98
C SER A 61 -53.85 -20.27 -3.55
N LYS A 62 -54.91 -20.31 -2.79
CA LYS A 62 -55.07 -20.75 -1.42
C LYS A 62 -55.13 -22.29 -1.43
N ALA A 63 -54.22 -22.94 -0.74
CA ALA A 63 -54.39 -24.31 -0.35
C ALA A 63 -53.98 -24.53 1.10
N LYS A 64 -54.90 -25.02 1.85
CA LYS A 64 -54.88 -25.46 3.23
C LYS A 64 -54.24 -26.85 3.29
N ALA A 65 -53.26 -27.06 4.14
CA ALA A 65 -52.96 -28.39 4.68
C ALA A 65 -52.15 -28.31 5.96
N THR A 66 -52.71 -28.84 6.95
CA THR A 66 -52.30 -29.33 8.23
C THR A 66 -51.11 -30.28 8.13
N GLY A 67 -50.14 -30.13 9.06
CA GLY A 67 -49.11 -31.13 9.28
C GLY A 67 -47.85 -30.57 9.86
N THR A 68 -47.78 -30.44 11.18
CA THR A 68 -46.56 -30.27 11.94
C THR A 68 -45.82 -31.62 12.03
N PRO A 69 -44.54 -31.65 11.70
CA PRO A 69 -43.59 -32.30 12.57
C PRO A 69 -42.55 -31.31 13.06
N THR A 70 -42.56 -31.06 14.34
CA THR A 70 -41.48 -30.43 15.08
C THR A 70 -40.27 -31.34 15.00
N VAL A 71 -39.36 -31.04 14.07
CA VAL A 71 -38.00 -31.57 14.13
C VAL A 71 -37.15 -30.49 14.75
N THR A 72 -36.97 -30.56 16.06
CA THR A 72 -35.96 -29.82 16.78
C THR A 72 -34.60 -30.41 16.40
N GLY A 73 -34.11 -30.05 15.22
CA GLY A 73 -32.72 -30.25 14.83
C GLY A 73 -31.93 -29.14 15.44
N THR A 74 -31.26 -29.40 16.54
CA THR A 74 -30.15 -28.55 17.03
C THR A 74 -29.16 -28.39 15.88
N PRO A 75 -28.85 -27.15 15.43
CA PRO A 75 -27.80 -26.98 14.44
C PRO A 75 -26.48 -27.49 15.07
N THR A 76 -26.06 -28.66 14.60
CA THR A 76 -24.70 -29.12 14.85
C THR A 76 -23.78 -28.06 14.25
N ALA A 77 -23.09 -27.29 15.08
CA ALA A 77 -22.06 -26.38 14.64
C ALA A 77 -21.05 -27.22 13.85
N THR A 78 -21.06 -27.07 12.54
CA THR A 78 -20.03 -27.61 11.67
C THR A 78 -18.74 -26.94 12.07
N ALA A 79 -17.83 -27.67 12.71
CA ALA A 79 -16.50 -27.16 13.05
C ALA A 79 -15.87 -26.66 11.76
N SER A 80 -15.47 -25.39 11.73
CA SER A 80 -14.70 -24.84 10.62
C SER A 80 -13.43 -25.69 10.43
N PRO A 81 -13.07 -26.04 9.19
CA PRO A 81 -11.85 -26.80 8.96
C PRO A 81 -10.65 -26.00 9.53
N THR A 82 -9.88 -26.65 10.39
CA THR A 82 -8.65 -26.08 10.94
C THR A 82 -7.48 -26.53 10.08
N LEU A 83 -6.53 -25.64 9.81
CA LEU A 83 -5.30 -25.96 9.06
C LEU A 83 -4.54 -27.09 9.75
N ILE A 84 -4.46 -28.25 9.09
CA ILE A 84 -3.69 -29.39 9.58
C ILE A 84 -2.20 -29.10 9.34
N MET A 85 -1.45 -28.86 10.40
CA MET A 85 -0.03 -28.58 10.32
C MET A 85 0.76 -29.86 9.98
N THR A 86 1.38 -29.86 8.80
CA THR A 86 2.38 -30.87 8.40
C THR A 86 3.78 -30.37 8.73
N PRO A 87 4.82 -31.25 8.78
CA PRO A 87 6.20 -30.81 8.99
C PRO A 87 6.66 -29.76 7.95
N GLU A 88 6.19 -29.86 6.72
CA GLU A 88 6.50 -28.90 5.64
C GLU A 88 5.88 -27.54 5.89
N LEU A 89 4.62 -27.50 6.36
CA LEU A 89 3.93 -26.26 6.72
C LEU A 89 4.55 -25.61 7.96
N GLU A 90 4.94 -26.41 8.95
CA GLU A 90 5.67 -25.91 10.12
C GLU A 90 7.02 -25.29 9.71
N ALA A 91 7.77 -25.95 8.84
CA ALA A 91 9.01 -25.42 8.29
C ALA A 91 8.78 -24.13 7.47
N SER A 92 7.71 -24.06 6.66
CA SER A 92 7.33 -22.86 5.91
C SER A 92 7.00 -21.70 6.86
N LYS A 93 6.15 -21.93 7.85
CA LYS A 93 5.81 -20.94 8.87
C LYS A 93 7.04 -20.45 9.63
N LYS A 94 7.93 -21.34 10.02
CA LYS A 94 9.18 -20.99 10.70
C LYS A 94 10.06 -20.08 9.84
N ARG A 95 10.20 -20.38 8.54
CA ARG A 95 10.94 -19.53 7.58
C ARG A 95 10.30 -18.16 7.45
N ALA A 96 8.97 -18.11 7.30
CA ALA A 96 8.22 -16.87 7.20
C ALA A 96 8.46 -15.97 8.42
N LEU A 97 8.25 -16.49 9.62
CA LEU A 97 8.43 -15.76 10.88
C LEU A 97 9.89 -15.34 11.15
N ALA A 98 10.87 -16.04 10.58
CA ALA A 98 12.29 -15.72 10.68
C ALA A 98 12.76 -14.69 9.62
N THR A 99 11.89 -14.24 8.70
CA THR A 99 12.23 -13.24 7.70
C THR A 99 12.74 -11.96 8.37
N PRO A 100 13.95 -11.47 8.00
CA PRO A 100 14.46 -10.21 8.56
C PRO A 100 13.67 -9.02 8.02
N PRO A 101 13.62 -7.89 8.76
CA PRO A 101 13.01 -6.68 8.25
C PRO A 101 13.75 -6.18 7.00
N PRO A 102 13.04 -5.53 6.06
CA PRO A 102 13.70 -4.85 4.95
C PRO A 102 14.66 -3.77 5.48
N PRO A 103 15.80 -3.53 4.82
CA PRO A 103 16.74 -2.50 5.25
C PRO A 103 16.09 -1.11 5.15
N LYS A 104 16.12 -0.37 6.25
CA LYS A 104 15.61 1.00 6.29
C LYS A 104 16.52 1.91 5.46
N PRO A 105 15.99 2.66 4.46
CA PRO A 105 16.82 3.50 3.62
C PRO A 105 17.34 4.74 4.38
N GLU A 106 18.59 5.13 4.16
CA GLU A 106 19.18 6.31 4.77
C GLU A 106 18.48 7.60 4.33
N LEU A 107 17.98 7.63 3.08
CA LEU A 107 17.32 8.81 2.51
C LEU A 107 15.92 9.09 3.09
N ILE A 108 15.39 8.26 3.97
CA ILE A 108 14.03 8.42 4.53
C ILE A 108 13.85 9.75 5.29
N THR A 109 14.95 10.32 5.79
CA THR A 109 14.97 11.60 6.52
C THR A 109 15.36 12.79 5.63
N VAL A 110 15.58 12.56 4.33
CA VAL A 110 15.97 13.62 3.39
C VAL A 110 14.74 14.14 2.67
N ASN A 111 14.43 15.43 2.82
CA ASN A 111 13.32 16.09 2.12
C ASN A 111 13.67 16.33 0.65
N SER A 112 13.56 15.28 -0.17
CA SER A 112 13.84 15.30 -1.61
C SER A 112 12.98 14.27 -2.32
N ASP A 113 12.89 14.34 -3.65
CA ASP A 113 12.21 13.34 -4.48
C ASP A 113 12.83 11.95 -4.28
N ASP A 114 14.17 11.87 -4.18
CA ASP A 114 14.87 10.60 -3.91
C ASP A 114 14.53 10.03 -2.53
N GLY A 115 14.40 10.89 -1.52
CA GLY A 115 13.95 10.48 -0.18
C GLY A 115 12.52 9.94 -0.19
N ALA A 116 11.62 10.60 -0.90
CA ALA A 116 10.24 10.13 -1.08
C ALA A 116 10.19 8.78 -1.83
N ILE A 117 10.99 8.65 -2.91
CA ILE A 117 11.09 7.40 -3.70
C ILE A 117 11.64 6.25 -2.85
N ALA A 118 12.69 6.50 -2.08
CA ALA A 118 13.27 5.50 -1.18
C ALA A 118 12.25 5.04 -0.12
N THR A 119 11.50 5.98 0.46
CA THR A 119 10.45 5.69 1.44
C THR A 119 9.31 4.90 0.84
N ALA A 120 8.84 5.25 -0.36
CA ALA A 120 7.77 4.52 -1.04
C ALA A 120 8.16 3.06 -1.34
N LYS A 121 9.38 2.81 -1.82
CA LYS A 121 9.91 1.45 -2.02
C LYS A 121 9.97 0.66 -0.71
N TYR A 122 10.49 1.28 0.34
CA TYR A 122 10.59 0.67 1.66
C TYR A 122 9.22 0.29 2.21
N TRP A 123 8.24 1.19 2.07
CA TRP A 123 6.86 0.94 2.48
C TRP A 123 6.23 -0.25 1.74
N VAL A 124 6.44 -0.36 0.42
CA VAL A 124 5.97 -1.52 -0.38
C VAL A 124 6.60 -2.83 0.13
N GLN A 125 7.87 -2.84 0.53
CA GLN A 125 8.52 -4.01 1.12
C GLN A 125 7.93 -4.33 2.49
N LEU A 126 7.75 -3.34 3.35
CA LEU A 126 7.15 -3.51 4.67
C LEU A 126 5.72 -4.05 4.61
N TYR A 127 4.95 -3.67 3.60
CA TYR A 127 3.60 -4.22 3.39
C TYR A 127 3.61 -5.76 3.29
N GLY A 128 4.56 -6.33 2.54
CA GLY A 128 4.73 -7.79 2.52
C GLY A 128 5.24 -8.36 3.84
N TYR A 129 6.20 -7.67 4.44
CA TYR A 129 6.83 -8.09 5.68
C TYR A 129 5.84 -8.25 6.84
N ILE A 130 4.86 -7.33 7.00
CA ILE A 130 3.86 -7.43 8.07
C ILE A 130 2.96 -8.67 7.92
N TYR A 131 2.59 -9.05 6.68
CA TYR A 131 1.81 -10.26 6.44
C TYR A 131 2.62 -11.54 6.58
N THR A 132 3.93 -11.47 6.28
CA THR A 132 4.83 -12.62 6.44
C THR A 132 5.17 -12.89 7.91
N THR A 133 5.40 -11.85 8.71
CA THR A 133 5.98 -11.99 10.06
C THR A 133 5.05 -11.61 11.21
N GLY A 134 3.98 -10.85 10.95
CA GLY A 134 3.14 -10.22 11.98
C GLY A 134 3.78 -9.03 12.70
N ARG A 135 5.02 -8.66 12.36
CA ARG A 135 5.76 -7.54 12.98
C ARG A 135 5.43 -6.24 12.27
N THR A 136 4.70 -5.37 12.92
CA THR A 136 4.10 -4.17 12.28
C THR A 136 4.76 -2.85 12.66
N ALA A 137 5.64 -2.82 13.65
CA ALA A 137 6.17 -1.58 14.23
C ALA A 137 6.82 -0.63 13.20
N GLU A 138 7.66 -1.15 12.28
CA GLU A 138 8.31 -0.32 11.27
C GLU A 138 7.32 0.22 10.21
N TYR A 139 6.31 -0.56 9.88
CA TYR A 139 5.23 -0.13 8.98
C TYR A 139 4.38 0.97 9.64
N GLU A 140 4.00 0.76 10.91
CA GLU A 140 3.24 1.74 11.70
C GLU A 140 4.01 3.05 11.88
N ALA A 141 5.34 3.00 12.03
CA ALA A 141 6.19 4.18 12.17
C ALA A 141 6.23 5.09 10.91
N LEU A 142 5.85 4.58 9.76
CA LEU A 142 5.73 5.37 8.52
C LEU A 142 4.34 5.97 8.31
N CYS A 143 3.40 5.68 9.18
CA CYS A 143 1.99 6.01 9.01
C CYS A 143 1.50 6.98 10.07
N PRO A 144 0.71 8.00 9.72
CA PRO A 144 -0.09 8.70 10.72
C PRO A 144 -1.04 7.73 11.40
N SER A 145 -1.22 7.86 12.71
CA SER A 145 -2.06 6.98 13.53
C SER A 145 -3.52 6.84 13.05
N GLU A 146 -3.99 7.80 12.26
CA GLU A 146 -5.37 7.90 11.80
C GLU A 146 -5.55 7.47 10.33
N SER A 147 -4.49 7.09 9.65
CA SER A 147 -4.56 6.70 8.24
C SER A 147 -5.19 5.32 8.07
N VAL A 148 -6.41 5.27 7.53
CA VAL A 148 -7.12 4.01 7.21
C VAL A 148 -6.28 3.12 6.29
N THR A 149 -5.50 3.72 5.40
CA THR A 149 -4.53 3.05 4.53
C THR A 149 -3.50 2.22 5.29
N CYS A 150 -3.16 2.66 6.49
CA CYS A 150 -2.17 1.99 7.34
C CYS A 150 -2.83 1.09 8.39
N VAL A 151 -3.92 1.54 8.99
CA VAL A 151 -4.62 0.82 10.08
C VAL A 151 -5.15 -0.53 9.61
N ASN A 152 -5.80 -0.57 8.44
CA ASN A 152 -6.40 -1.81 7.95
C ASN A 152 -5.39 -2.93 7.65
N PRO A 153 -4.29 -2.71 6.92
CA PRO A 153 -3.27 -3.73 6.71
C PRO A 153 -2.66 -4.25 8.02
N VAL A 154 -2.37 -3.34 8.96
CA VAL A 154 -1.84 -3.70 10.29
C VAL A 154 -2.82 -4.57 11.06
N LYS A 155 -4.09 -4.17 11.10
CA LYS A 155 -5.15 -4.95 11.75
C LYS A 155 -5.25 -6.34 11.14
N HIS A 156 -5.37 -6.45 9.82
CA HIS A 156 -5.50 -7.74 9.14
C HIS A 156 -4.27 -8.63 9.33
N ALA A 157 -3.06 -8.06 9.30
CA ALA A 157 -1.85 -8.82 9.56
C ALA A 157 -1.83 -9.37 10.99
N LYS A 158 -2.14 -8.53 11.99
CA LYS A 158 -2.20 -8.93 13.40
C LYS A 158 -3.27 -10.01 13.64
N GLU A 159 -4.47 -9.85 13.08
CA GLU A 159 -5.56 -10.81 13.20
C GLU A 159 -5.20 -12.16 12.57
N ASN A 160 -4.67 -12.17 11.34
CA ASN A 160 -4.25 -13.40 10.67
C ASN A 160 -3.17 -14.15 11.47
N HIS A 161 -2.17 -13.43 12.00
CA HIS A 161 -1.11 -14.05 12.81
C HIS A 161 -1.60 -14.53 14.17
N ALA A 162 -2.48 -13.76 14.84
CA ALA A 162 -3.08 -14.17 16.12
C ALA A 162 -3.90 -15.45 15.98
N ALA A 163 -4.56 -15.61 14.82
CA ALA A 163 -5.31 -16.81 14.46
C ALA A 163 -4.42 -17.97 13.96
N GLY A 164 -3.11 -17.78 13.90
CA GLY A 164 -2.15 -18.81 13.49
C GLY A 164 -1.80 -18.84 12.01
N GLY A 165 -2.38 -17.95 11.19
CA GLY A 165 -2.05 -17.81 9.78
C GLY A 165 -0.69 -17.12 9.53
N TRP A 166 -0.22 -17.16 8.29
CA TRP A 166 1.00 -16.47 7.83
C TRP A 166 0.98 -16.34 6.29
N MET A 167 1.98 -15.67 5.74
CA MET A 167 2.21 -15.57 4.30
C MET A 167 3.67 -15.99 4.01
N ASP A 168 3.89 -16.68 2.89
CA ASP A 168 5.25 -16.98 2.43
C ASP A 168 6.07 -15.69 2.24
N PRO A 169 7.39 -15.71 2.45
CA PRO A 169 8.25 -14.58 2.09
C PRO A 169 8.16 -14.28 0.60
N VAL A 170 7.86 -13.03 0.25
CA VAL A 170 7.71 -12.59 -1.14
C VAL A 170 8.84 -11.65 -1.52
N GLN A 171 9.60 -12.03 -2.54
CA GLN A 171 10.58 -11.13 -3.16
C GLN A 171 9.84 -10.13 -4.05
N ARG A 172 10.14 -8.83 -3.84
CA ARG A 172 9.66 -7.73 -4.69
C ARG A 172 10.84 -7.05 -5.35
N ARG A 173 10.86 -7.09 -6.67
CA ARG A 173 11.91 -6.49 -7.51
C ARG A 173 11.37 -5.23 -8.14
N PHE A 174 11.88 -4.08 -7.70
CA PHE A 174 11.46 -2.79 -8.25
C PHE A 174 12.03 -2.60 -9.66
N THR A 175 11.15 -2.41 -10.63
CA THR A 175 11.51 -2.17 -12.03
C THR A 175 11.57 -0.67 -12.34
N LYS A 176 10.72 0.14 -11.69
CA LYS A 176 10.69 1.60 -11.84
C LYS A 176 10.12 2.24 -10.58
N ALA A 177 10.64 3.42 -10.20
CA ALA A 177 10.00 4.27 -9.21
C ALA A 177 10.25 5.72 -9.57
N PHE A 178 9.23 6.57 -9.49
CA PHE A 178 9.31 7.98 -9.90
C PHE A 178 8.19 8.79 -9.26
N ARG A 179 8.45 10.09 -9.08
CA ARG A 179 7.43 11.06 -8.70
C ARG A 179 6.43 11.24 -9.84
N ARG A 180 5.15 11.27 -9.52
CA ARG A 180 4.06 11.54 -10.45
C ARG A 180 3.88 13.04 -10.64
N GLU A 181 4.09 13.52 -11.85
CA GLU A 181 3.97 14.97 -12.20
C GLU A 181 2.51 15.42 -12.35
N ASP A 182 1.60 14.50 -12.60
CA ASP A 182 0.15 14.75 -12.68
C ASP A 182 -0.51 15.06 -11.32
N PHE A 183 0.26 15.04 -10.23
CA PHE A 183 -0.13 15.48 -8.89
C PHE A 183 0.76 16.64 -8.37
N PRO A 184 0.66 17.86 -8.98
CA PRO A 184 1.60 18.95 -8.70
C PRO A 184 1.58 19.43 -7.24
N ASN A 185 0.45 19.25 -6.54
CA ASN A 185 0.26 19.71 -5.16
C ASN A 185 0.47 18.61 -4.11
N SER A 186 0.89 17.41 -4.52
CA SER A 186 1.11 16.27 -3.65
C SER A 186 2.39 15.53 -4.03
N MET A 187 3.09 15.01 -3.05
CA MET A 187 4.18 14.08 -3.30
C MET A 187 3.61 12.68 -3.50
N VAL A 188 3.36 12.31 -4.75
CA VAL A 188 2.91 10.96 -5.12
C VAL A 188 4.04 10.26 -5.86
N VAL A 189 4.45 9.11 -5.34
CA VAL A 189 5.46 8.24 -5.95
C VAL A 189 4.78 7.01 -6.51
N GLN A 190 5.02 6.72 -7.78
CA GLN A 190 4.65 5.44 -8.36
C GLN A 190 5.83 4.48 -8.28
N VAL A 191 5.56 3.28 -7.76
CA VAL A 191 6.54 2.19 -7.63
C VAL A 191 6.03 1.00 -8.42
N ASN A 192 6.74 0.60 -9.46
CA ASN A 192 6.44 -0.57 -10.27
C ASN A 192 7.33 -1.72 -9.81
N TYR A 193 6.77 -2.91 -9.63
CA TYR A 193 7.52 -4.05 -9.16
C TYR A 193 6.98 -5.38 -9.67
N GLU A 194 7.88 -6.33 -9.76
CA GLU A 194 7.59 -7.74 -9.92
C GLU A 194 7.55 -8.42 -8.56
N TYR A 195 6.77 -9.47 -8.45
CA TYR A 195 6.76 -10.33 -7.27
C TYR A 195 6.70 -11.79 -7.67
N ASP A 196 7.31 -12.65 -6.84
CA ASP A 196 7.28 -14.09 -7.03
C ASP A 196 5.96 -14.67 -6.53
N ALA A 197 5.58 -15.85 -7.02
CA ALA A 197 4.43 -16.58 -6.52
C ALA A 197 4.57 -16.88 -5.02
N PHE A 198 3.47 -16.82 -4.29
CA PHE A 198 3.44 -17.07 -2.85
C PHE A 198 2.08 -17.60 -2.39
N ASN A 199 2.06 -18.19 -1.20
CA ASN A 199 0.83 -18.63 -0.56
C ASN A 199 0.55 -17.78 0.69
N GLN A 200 -0.74 -17.57 0.95
CA GLN A 200 -1.25 -17.06 2.20
C GLN A 200 -2.06 -18.17 2.88
N TYR A 201 -1.73 -18.44 4.12
CA TYR A 201 -2.31 -19.50 4.95
C TYR A 201 -3.22 -18.88 6.00
N HIS A 202 -4.44 -19.40 6.12
CA HIS A 202 -5.44 -18.96 7.08
C HIS A 202 -5.72 -20.07 8.11
N GLU A 203 -6.17 -19.68 9.32
CA GLU A 203 -6.48 -20.61 10.43
C GLU A 203 -7.53 -21.65 10.06
N ASP A 204 -8.48 -21.29 9.20
CA ASP A 204 -9.55 -22.16 8.73
C ASP A 204 -9.11 -23.23 7.74
N GLY A 205 -7.82 -23.39 7.52
CA GLY A 205 -7.23 -24.31 6.56
C GLY A 205 -7.23 -23.81 5.12
N THR A 206 -7.77 -22.63 4.86
CA THR A 206 -7.73 -22.02 3.52
C THR A 206 -6.31 -21.62 3.16
N VAL A 207 -5.83 -22.07 2.01
CA VAL A 207 -4.58 -21.63 1.41
C VAL A 207 -4.89 -20.87 0.13
N LYS A 208 -4.57 -19.59 0.11
CA LYS A 208 -4.74 -18.75 -1.06
C LYS A 208 -3.42 -18.65 -1.81
N HIS A 209 -3.40 -19.16 -3.03
CA HIS A 209 -2.25 -19.04 -3.92
C HIS A 209 -2.31 -17.75 -4.73
N PHE A 210 -1.17 -17.11 -4.88
CA PHE A 210 -0.95 -15.94 -5.73
C PHE A 210 0.16 -16.27 -6.71
N ASP A 211 -0.14 -16.21 -8.00
CA ASP A 211 0.86 -16.36 -9.05
C ASP A 211 1.85 -15.18 -9.04
N SER A 212 3.04 -15.40 -9.58
CA SER A 212 4.00 -14.32 -9.84
C SER A 212 3.40 -13.30 -10.81
N GLY A 213 3.81 -12.05 -10.69
CA GLY A 213 3.24 -11.02 -11.54
C GLY A 213 3.89 -9.65 -11.39
N TYR A 214 3.24 -8.67 -12.02
CA TYR A 214 3.62 -7.27 -11.99
C TYR A 214 2.54 -6.45 -11.29
N ARG A 215 2.98 -5.48 -10.52
CA ARG A 215 2.09 -4.50 -9.88
C ARG A 215 2.72 -3.12 -9.90
N TRP A 216 1.87 -2.12 -9.70
CA TRP A 216 2.31 -0.79 -9.35
C TRP A 216 1.56 -0.30 -8.11
N ALA A 217 2.26 0.45 -7.28
CA ALA A 217 1.70 1.14 -6.14
C ALA A 217 1.90 2.65 -6.33
N ALA A 218 0.85 3.44 -6.16
CA ALA A 218 0.95 4.88 -6.00
C ALA A 218 0.88 5.20 -4.52
N VAL A 219 1.94 5.80 -4.00
CA VAL A 219 2.12 6.13 -2.58
C VAL A 219 2.16 7.64 -2.45
N GLU A 220 1.20 8.22 -1.74
CA GLU A 220 1.20 9.64 -1.37
C GLU A 220 1.93 9.81 -0.05
N LEU A 221 2.90 10.71 -0.05
CA LEU A 221 3.77 10.96 1.09
C LEU A 221 3.72 12.43 1.51
N ARG A 222 4.00 12.68 2.81
CA ARG A 222 4.26 14.00 3.36
C ARG A 222 5.55 13.96 4.16
N TYR A 223 6.32 15.04 4.08
CA TYR A 223 7.48 15.20 4.95
C TYR A 223 7.03 15.89 6.24
N ILE A 224 7.09 15.17 7.35
CA ILE A 224 6.59 15.61 8.66
C ILE A 224 7.66 15.26 9.71
N ASP A 225 7.99 16.21 10.58
CA ASP A 225 8.92 16.02 11.70
C ASP A 225 10.26 15.37 11.32
N GLY A 226 10.80 15.76 10.15
CA GLY A 226 12.11 15.32 9.69
C GLY A 226 12.12 13.95 9.00
N GLN A 227 10.96 13.42 8.62
CA GLN A 227 10.88 12.16 7.87
C GLN A 227 9.69 12.12 6.90
N TRP A 228 9.78 11.26 5.89
CA TRP A 228 8.67 10.95 5.01
C TRP A 228 7.66 10.03 5.69
N THR A 229 6.37 10.39 5.57
CA THR A 229 5.23 9.67 6.14
C THR A 229 4.24 9.33 5.05
N VAL A 230 3.73 8.10 5.03
CA VAL A 230 2.75 7.62 4.04
C VAL A 230 1.35 8.04 4.47
N VAL A 231 0.67 8.84 3.65
CA VAL A 231 -0.69 9.35 3.93
C VAL A 231 -1.74 8.48 3.28
N ARG A 232 -1.46 8.02 2.06
CA ARG A 232 -2.39 7.25 1.24
C ARG A 232 -1.64 6.34 0.28
N HIS A 233 -2.26 5.21 -0.12
CA HIS A 233 -1.75 4.42 -1.22
C HIS A 233 -2.88 3.82 -2.06
N LYS A 234 -2.54 3.45 -3.28
CA LYS A 234 -3.33 2.64 -4.18
C LYS A 234 -2.40 1.60 -4.80
N ASP A 235 -2.81 0.33 -4.80
CA ASP A 235 -2.07 -0.78 -5.39
C ASP A 235 -2.95 -1.44 -6.46
N GLU A 236 -2.42 -1.62 -7.68
CA GLU A 236 -3.16 -2.15 -8.80
C GLU A 236 -2.34 -3.20 -9.56
N PRO A 237 -3.01 -4.20 -10.17
CA PRO A 237 -2.33 -5.07 -11.11
C PRO A 237 -1.87 -4.26 -12.34
N PHE A 238 -0.75 -4.65 -12.90
CA PHE A 238 -0.28 -4.13 -14.17
C PHE A 238 -1.07 -4.84 -15.28
N ASN A 239 -1.95 -4.10 -15.96
CA ASN A 239 -2.70 -4.58 -17.13
C ASN A 239 -1.91 -4.29 -18.40
#